data_490278c11433eef84afff01c046d13ab
#
_entry.id   490278c11433eef84afff01c046d13ab
#
_cell.length_a   1.000
_cell.length_b   1.000
_cell.length_c   1.000
_cell.angle_alpha   90.00
_cell.angle_beta   90.00
_cell.angle_gamma   90.00
#
_symmetry.space_group_name_H-M   'P 1'
#
loop_
_entity.id
_entity.type
_entity.pdbx_description
1 polymer ?
#
loop_
_entity_poly.entity_id
_entity_poly.type
_entity_poly.pdbx_seq_one_letter_code
_entity_poly.pdbx_strand_id
1 'polypeptide(L)'
;MVFTAFVAAAQLLQQRLGGALLTGRLAAAERQSVVDRFQAGEEQLLISTYGVGGLGFTLHRARHVVLLERPWTPGDAEQAEDRCHRIGMQGTLECHWLQLGVADQLVDGLIADKAERIALLLSRGQAQLDRQPLPRMVQQLLDQW
;
A
#
# COMPACT_ATOMS: atom_id res chain seq x y z
N MET A 1 -2.57 -7.36 9.16
CA MET A 1 -1.71 -6.20 8.96
C MET A 1 -2.48 -5.12 8.22
N VAL A 2 -2.23 -3.83 8.47
CA VAL A 2 -2.88 -2.71 7.78
C VAL A 2 -1.82 -1.79 7.18
N PHE A 3 -2.00 -1.41 5.92
CA PHE A 3 -1.20 -0.39 5.25
C PHE A 3 -2.01 0.86 4.98
N THR A 4 -1.39 2.02 5.14
CA THR A 4 -1.96 3.33 4.81
C THR A 4 -0.89 4.28 4.25
N ALA A 5 -1.29 5.23 3.42
CA ALA A 5 -0.40 6.28 2.92
C ALA A 5 -0.07 7.32 4.00
N PHE A 6 -0.95 7.50 4.99
CA PHE A 6 -0.89 8.62 5.91
C PHE A 6 -0.49 8.22 7.33
N VAL A 7 0.55 8.88 7.86
CA VAL A 7 1.00 8.66 9.25
C VAL A 7 -0.13 8.97 10.25
N ALA A 8 -0.92 10.02 10.00
CA ALA A 8 -2.04 10.37 10.87
C ALA A 8 -3.11 9.27 10.92
N ALA A 9 -3.44 8.66 9.78
CA ALA A 9 -4.36 7.53 9.72
C ALA A 9 -3.80 6.32 10.48
N ALA A 10 -2.51 6.00 10.29
CA ALA A 10 -1.85 4.93 11.01
C ALA A 10 -1.89 5.13 12.54
N GLN A 11 -1.64 6.35 13.01
CA GLN A 11 -1.73 6.71 14.43
C GLN A 11 -3.15 6.59 14.98
N LEU A 12 -4.15 7.07 14.22
CA LEU A 12 -5.55 6.97 14.61
C LEU A 12 -6.00 5.51 14.71
N LEU A 13 -5.61 4.68 13.75
CA LEU A 13 -5.89 3.24 13.79
C LEU A 13 -5.25 2.59 15.01
N GLN A 14 -3.99 2.89 15.31
CA GLN A 14 -3.32 2.38 16.49
C GLN A 14 -4.05 2.77 17.79
N GLN A 15 -4.48 4.02 17.90
CA GLN A 15 -5.25 4.49 19.07
C GLN A 15 -6.58 3.76 19.24
N ARG A 16 -7.23 3.40 18.14
CA ARG A 16 -8.56 2.76 18.15
C ARG A 16 -8.51 1.24 18.27
N LEU A 17 -7.54 0.62 17.63
CA LEU A 17 -7.46 -0.84 17.48
C LEU A 17 -6.31 -1.47 18.28
N GLY A 18 -5.39 -0.66 18.79
CA GLY A 18 -4.16 -1.14 19.38
C GLY A 18 -3.16 -1.63 18.32
N GLY A 19 -2.22 -2.49 18.73
CA GLY A 19 -1.20 -3.07 17.88
C GLY A 19 0.06 -2.21 17.72
N ALA A 20 1.02 -2.72 16.98
CA ALA A 20 2.29 -2.08 16.73
C ALA A 20 2.21 -1.12 15.54
N LEU A 21 2.91 0.01 15.65
CA LEU A 21 2.99 1.03 14.61
C LEU A 21 4.37 1.02 13.96
N LEU A 22 4.42 0.91 12.63
CA LEU A 22 5.63 0.90 11.84
C LEU A 22 5.60 2.07 10.83
N THR A 23 6.32 3.14 11.14
CA THR A 23 6.38 4.34 10.29
C THR A 23 7.81 4.80 10.06
N GLY A 24 8.02 5.64 9.05
CA GLY A 24 9.33 6.23 8.75
C GLY A 24 9.88 7.14 9.85
N ARG A 25 9.06 7.53 10.83
CA ARG A 25 9.49 8.35 11.98
C ARG A 25 10.28 7.57 13.02
N LEU A 26 10.14 6.25 13.06
CA LEU A 26 10.91 5.39 13.96
C LEU A 26 12.37 5.30 13.51
N ALA A 27 13.29 5.21 14.45
CA ALA A 27 14.69 4.88 14.18
C ALA A 27 14.81 3.45 13.59
N ALA A 28 15.89 3.16 12.88
CA ALA A 28 16.09 1.86 12.23
C ALA A 28 16.01 0.67 13.21
N ALA A 29 16.63 0.81 14.38
CA ALA A 29 16.61 -0.22 15.41
C ALA A 29 15.19 -0.44 15.99
N GLU A 30 14.43 0.62 16.19
CA GLU A 30 13.05 0.54 16.67
C GLU A 30 12.15 -0.15 15.65
N ARG A 31 12.30 0.18 14.35
CA ARG A 31 11.56 -0.47 13.26
C ARG A 31 11.83 -1.98 13.24
N GLN A 32 13.10 -2.38 13.35
CA GLN A 32 13.45 -3.79 13.40
C GLN A 32 12.82 -4.47 14.61
N SER A 33 12.90 -3.88 15.79
CA SER A 33 12.27 -4.43 17.01
C SER A 33 10.75 -4.62 16.85
N VAL A 34 10.06 -3.66 16.22
CA VAL A 34 8.62 -3.77 15.93
C VAL A 34 8.34 -4.96 15.01
N VAL A 35 9.13 -5.12 13.95
CA VAL A 35 9.01 -6.25 13.01
C VAL A 35 9.25 -7.58 13.71
N ASP A 36 10.29 -7.66 14.53
CA ASP A 36 10.66 -8.89 15.25
C ASP A 36 9.55 -9.33 16.21
N ARG A 37 8.96 -8.41 16.98
CA ARG A 37 7.82 -8.69 17.86
C ARG A 37 6.59 -9.15 17.09
N PHE A 38 6.30 -8.52 15.94
CA PHE A 38 5.21 -8.97 15.08
C PHE A 38 5.46 -10.38 14.56
N GLN A 39 6.66 -10.68 14.10
CA GLN A 39 7.04 -12.00 13.60
C GLN A 39 7.04 -13.07 14.72
N ALA A 40 7.44 -12.70 15.94
CA ALA A 40 7.38 -13.59 17.12
C ALA A 40 5.94 -13.87 17.59
N GLY A 41 4.96 -13.07 17.14
CA GLY A 41 3.56 -13.24 17.55
C GLY A 41 3.15 -12.46 18.78
N GLU A 42 4.02 -11.65 19.32
CA GLU A 42 3.72 -10.77 20.44
C GLU A 42 2.72 -9.68 20.07
N GLU A 43 2.75 -9.26 18.80
CA GLU A 43 1.80 -8.31 18.23
C GLU A 43 0.86 -9.00 17.24
N GLN A 44 -0.44 -8.86 17.44
CA GLN A 44 -1.46 -9.44 16.54
C GLN A 44 -1.78 -8.53 15.35
N LEU A 45 -1.58 -7.22 15.52
CA LEU A 45 -1.85 -6.21 14.51
C LEU A 45 -0.60 -5.36 14.29
N LEU A 46 -0.17 -5.25 13.03
CA LEU A 46 0.86 -4.32 12.60
C LEU A 46 0.24 -3.31 11.64
N ILE A 47 0.38 -2.03 11.98
CA ILE A 47 -0.08 -0.91 11.18
C ILE A 47 1.14 -0.23 10.60
N SER A 48 1.23 -0.12 9.27
CA SER A 48 2.40 0.42 8.58
C SER A 48 2.03 1.46 7.54
N THR A 49 2.93 2.40 7.30
CA THR A 49 2.84 3.25 6.11
C THR A 49 3.54 2.59 4.91
N TYR A 50 3.03 2.81 3.68
CA TYR A 50 3.62 2.24 2.46
C TYR A 50 5.11 2.54 2.31
N GLY A 51 5.55 3.78 2.60
CA GLY A 51 6.94 4.20 2.46
C GLY A 51 7.95 3.42 3.33
N VAL A 52 7.50 2.83 4.44
CA VAL A 52 8.36 1.99 5.30
C VAL A 52 8.44 0.57 4.75
N GLY A 53 7.42 0.12 4.05
CA GLY A 53 7.44 -1.16 3.33
C GLY A 53 8.64 -1.28 2.36
N GLY A 54 9.15 -0.17 1.80
CA GLY A 54 10.33 -0.14 0.94
C GLY A 54 11.66 -0.57 1.59
N LEU A 55 11.73 -0.66 2.91
CA LEU A 55 12.97 -0.96 3.65
C LEU A 55 13.35 -2.45 3.74
N GLY A 56 12.73 -3.32 2.98
CA GLY A 56 13.17 -4.72 2.85
C GLY A 56 12.70 -5.67 3.95
N PHE A 57 11.87 -5.23 4.89
CA PHE A 57 11.33 -6.10 5.93
C PHE A 57 10.52 -7.26 5.35
N THR A 58 10.67 -8.43 5.94
CA THR A 58 9.88 -9.62 5.62
C THR A 58 8.79 -9.76 6.68
N LEU A 59 7.53 -9.86 6.24
CA LEU A 59 6.35 -9.88 7.12
C LEU A 59 5.49 -11.13 6.85
N HIS A 60 6.15 -12.28 6.66
CA HIS A 60 5.54 -13.55 6.24
C HIS A 60 4.53 -14.13 7.26
N ARG A 61 4.48 -13.60 8.48
CA ARG A 61 3.47 -13.96 9.48
C ARG A 61 2.09 -13.37 9.16
N ALA A 62 2.02 -12.27 8.39
CA ALA A 62 0.76 -11.66 8.02
C ALA A 62 0.00 -12.59 7.06
N ARG A 63 -1.23 -12.98 7.43
CA ARG A 63 -2.15 -13.75 6.58
C ARG A 63 -3.24 -12.89 5.97
N HIS A 64 -3.57 -11.78 6.63
CA HIS A 64 -4.55 -10.80 6.17
C HIS A 64 -3.86 -9.45 6.07
N VAL A 65 -3.95 -8.84 4.90
CA VAL A 65 -3.46 -7.50 4.62
C VAL A 65 -4.66 -6.64 4.24
N VAL A 66 -4.79 -5.50 4.90
CA VAL A 66 -5.78 -4.48 4.57
C VAL A 66 -5.05 -3.28 4.02
N LEU A 67 -5.38 -2.88 2.81
CA LEU A 67 -4.90 -1.67 2.17
C LEU A 67 -5.99 -0.61 2.32
N LEU A 68 -5.73 0.39 3.15
CA LEU A 68 -6.75 1.36 3.57
C LEU A 68 -7.07 2.35 2.46
N GLU A 69 -6.04 2.76 1.71
CA GLU A 69 -6.18 3.57 0.50
C GLU A 69 -5.43 2.92 -0.65
N ARG A 70 -5.86 3.18 -1.88
CA ARG A 70 -5.10 2.79 -3.07
C ARG A 70 -3.81 3.60 -3.16
N PRO A 71 -2.62 2.97 -3.25
CA PRO A 71 -1.39 3.67 -3.57
C PRO A 71 -1.50 4.28 -4.97
N TRP A 72 -0.89 5.45 -5.15
CA TRP A 72 -0.91 6.19 -6.44
C TRP A 72 -0.11 5.52 -7.55
N THR A 73 0.66 4.49 -7.23
CA THR A 73 1.41 3.71 -8.22
C THR A 73 1.12 2.23 -8.05
N PRO A 74 1.02 1.46 -9.16
CA PRO A 74 0.85 0.00 -9.08
C PRO A 74 1.96 -0.67 -8.27
N GLY A 75 3.20 -0.19 -8.41
CA GLY A 75 4.37 -0.76 -7.74
C GLY A 75 4.32 -0.64 -6.20
N ASP A 76 3.70 0.40 -5.65
CA ASP A 76 3.59 0.55 -4.19
C ASP A 76 2.64 -0.49 -3.58
N ALA A 77 1.57 -0.85 -4.30
CA ALA A 77 0.66 -1.91 -3.90
C ALA A 77 1.35 -3.28 -3.95
N GLU A 78 1.97 -3.61 -5.08
CA GLU A 78 2.72 -4.85 -5.26
C GLU A 78 3.82 -4.98 -4.21
N GLN A 79 4.56 -3.90 -3.91
CA GLN A 79 5.55 -3.90 -2.85
C GLN A 79 4.97 -4.20 -1.47
N ALA A 80 3.80 -3.66 -1.13
CA ALA A 80 3.16 -3.92 0.16
C ALA A 80 2.74 -5.39 0.27
N GLU A 81 2.17 -5.95 -0.78
CA GLU A 81 1.79 -7.36 -0.86
C GLU A 81 3.01 -8.29 -0.82
N ASP A 82 4.06 -7.98 -1.58
CA ASP A 82 5.31 -8.75 -1.64
C ASP A 82 6.07 -8.79 -0.31
N ARG A 83 5.84 -7.85 0.60
CA ARG A 83 6.39 -7.91 1.95
C ARG A 83 5.80 -9.04 2.78
N CYS A 84 4.56 -9.37 2.51
CA CYS A 84 3.82 -10.42 3.20
C CYS A 84 3.89 -11.74 2.43
N HIS A 85 3.82 -11.67 1.09
CA HIS A 85 3.92 -12.84 0.20
C HIS A 85 5.38 -13.17 -0.12
N ARG A 86 6.08 -13.81 0.82
CA ARG A 86 7.49 -14.20 0.67
C ARG A 86 7.75 -15.66 1.02
N ILE A 87 8.93 -16.14 0.59
CA ILE A 87 9.45 -17.45 0.97
C ILE A 87 9.45 -17.56 2.49
N GLY A 88 8.81 -18.60 3.01
CA GLY A 88 8.61 -18.83 4.44
C GLY A 88 7.19 -18.54 4.93
N MET A 89 6.33 -17.96 4.11
CA MET A 89 4.91 -17.82 4.41
C MET A 89 4.25 -19.21 4.38
N GLN A 90 3.49 -19.53 5.43
CA GLN A 90 2.70 -20.76 5.50
C GLN A 90 1.23 -20.41 5.23
N GLY A 91 0.71 -20.84 4.08
CA GLY A 91 -0.69 -20.65 3.70
C GLY A 91 -0.92 -19.53 2.69
N THR A 92 -2.15 -19.07 2.56
CA THR A 92 -2.58 -18.05 1.61
C THR A 92 -2.57 -16.67 2.25
N LEU A 93 -2.13 -15.66 1.51
CA LEU A 93 -2.28 -14.26 1.87
C LEU A 93 -3.61 -13.74 1.33
N GLU A 94 -4.43 -13.19 2.19
CA GLU A 94 -5.66 -12.50 1.83
C GLU A 94 -5.45 -10.99 1.84
N CYS A 95 -5.60 -10.35 0.68
CA CYS A 95 -5.48 -8.91 0.53
C CYS A 95 -6.88 -8.28 0.41
N HIS A 96 -7.18 -7.34 1.31
CA HIS A 96 -8.44 -6.61 1.36
C HIS A 96 -8.19 -5.16 0.99
N TRP A 97 -8.85 -4.69 -0.06
CA TRP A 97 -8.81 -3.30 -0.49
C TRP A 97 -10.07 -2.59 -0.01
N LEU A 98 -9.88 -1.53 0.78
CA LEU A 98 -11.01 -0.69 1.19
C LEU A 98 -11.28 0.36 0.12
N GLN A 99 -12.54 0.48 -0.26
CA GLN A 99 -13.05 1.50 -1.18
C GLN A 99 -14.15 2.27 -0.46
N LEU A 100 -14.00 3.59 -0.37
CA LEU A 100 -14.92 4.47 0.35
C LEU A 100 -15.92 5.20 -0.56
N GLY A 101 -15.77 5.05 -1.89
CA GLY A 101 -16.72 5.66 -2.83
C GLY A 101 -16.19 5.92 -4.23
N VAL A 102 -16.83 6.83 -4.94
CA VAL A 102 -16.55 7.15 -6.35
C VAL A 102 -15.11 7.66 -6.56
N ALA A 103 -14.55 8.37 -5.58
CA ALA A 103 -13.17 8.86 -5.65
C ALA A 103 -12.16 7.72 -5.77
N ASP A 104 -12.36 6.63 -5.03
CA ASP A 104 -11.48 5.47 -5.09
C ASP A 104 -11.60 4.73 -6.42
N GLN A 105 -12.81 4.66 -6.99
CA GLN A 105 -13.02 4.07 -8.32
C GLN A 105 -12.29 4.84 -9.42
N LEU A 106 -12.25 6.18 -9.33
CA LEU A 106 -11.48 7.01 -10.24
C LEU A 106 -9.97 6.79 -10.09
N VAL A 107 -9.47 6.68 -8.85
CA VAL A 107 -8.08 6.35 -8.58
C VAL A 107 -7.72 4.97 -9.13
N ASP A 108 -8.60 3.98 -8.95
CA ASP A 108 -8.43 2.63 -9.51
C ASP A 108 -8.31 2.65 -11.03
N GLY A 109 -9.17 3.41 -11.71
CA GLY A 109 -9.11 3.60 -13.17
C GLY A 109 -7.77 4.19 -13.62
N LEU A 110 -7.26 5.18 -12.89
CA LEU A 110 -5.97 5.81 -13.19
C LEU A 110 -4.78 4.88 -12.97
N ILE A 111 -4.83 4.06 -11.92
CA ILE A 111 -3.78 3.08 -11.63
C ILE A 111 -3.77 2.00 -12.72
N ALA A 112 -4.95 1.51 -13.13
CA ALA A 112 -5.08 0.55 -14.21
C ALA A 112 -4.51 1.10 -15.54
N ASP A 113 -4.86 2.34 -15.90
CA ASP A 113 -4.34 3.03 -17.09
C ASP A 113 -2.80 3.20 -17.03
N LYS A 114 -2.26 3.56 -15.86
CA LYS A 114 -0.80 3.63 -15.66
C LYS A 114 -0.14 2.27 -15.80
N ALA A 115 -0.71 1.22 -15.23
CA ALA A 115 -0.17 -0.14 -15.33
C ALA A 115 -0.12 -0.62 -16.79
N GLU A 116 -1.19 -0.38 -17.55
CA GLU A 116 -1.25 -0.71 -18.99
C GLU A 116 -0.18 0.05 -19.78
N ARG A 117 -0.02 1.35 -19.52
CA ARG A 117 1.03 2.16 -20.17
C ARG A 117 2.44 1.68 -19.86
N ILE A 118 2.70 1.32 -18.60
CA ILE A 118 3.99 0.74 -18.19
C ILE A 118 4.22 -0.60 -18.91
N ALA A 119 3.22 -1.47 -18.97
CA ALA A 119 3.31 -2.74 -19.68
C ALA A 119 3.58 -2.55 -21.19
N LEU A 120 2.94 -1.57 -21.83
CA LEU A 120 3.17 -1.21 -23.23
C LEU A 120 4.58 -0.67 -23.46
N LEU A 121 5.11 0.15 -22.55
CA LEU A 121 6.48 0.67 -22.63
C LEU A 121 7.51 -0.45 -22.51
N LEU A 122 7.32 -1.36 -21.56
CA LEU A 122 8.21 -2.49 -21.34
C LEU A 122 8.18 -3.50 -22.49
N SER A 123 7.00 -3.66 -23.15
CA SER A 123 6.85 -4.61 -24.24
C SER A 123 7.32 -4.09 -25.61
N ARG A 124 7.31 -2.78 -25.85
CA ARG A 124 7.54 -2.18 -27.17
C ARG A 124 8.71 -1.21 -27.30
N GLY A 125 9.37 -0.83 -26.21
CA GLY A 125 10.57 0.04 -26.25
C GLY A 125 10.41 1.45 -26.84
N GLN A 126 9.28 1.80 -27.46
CA GLN A 126 9.02 3.08 -28.13
C GLN A 126 7.52 3.39 -28.22
N ALA A 127 6.82 3.53 -27.11
CA ALA A 127 5.47 4.08 -27.17
C ALA A 127 5.51 5.58 -26.82
N GLN A 128 5.12 6.44 -27.76
CA GLN A 128 4.84 7.86 -27.48
C GLN A 128 3.62 7.94 -26.55
N LEU A 129 3.84 8.37 -25.32
CA LEU A 129 2.79 8.53 -24.32
C LEU A 129 2.06 9.84 -24.57
N ASP A 130 0.82 9.75 -24.99
CA ASP A 130 -0.10 10.89 -25.00
C ASP A 130 -0.50 11.21 -23.55
N ARG A 131 0.08 12.28 -23.02
CA ARG A 131 -0.19 12.73 -21.62
C ARG A 131 -1.52 13.46 -21.60
N GLN A 132 -2.56 12.87 -21.08
CA GLN A 132 -3.74 13.63 -20.69
C GLN A 132 -3.38 14.60 -19.56
N PRO A 133 -3.66 15.89 -19.67
CA PRO A 133 -3.30 16.85 -18.64
C PRO A 133 -4.11 16.65 -17.37
N LEU A 134 -3.41 16.65 -16.22
CA LEU A 134 -3.99 16.61 -14.87
C LEU A 134 -5.26 17.47 -14.65
N PRO A 135 -5.42 18.65 -15.30
CA PRO A 135 -6.60 19.49 -15.12
C PRO A 135 -7.93 18.85 -15.50
N ARG A 136 -7.99 17.98 -16.50
CA ARG A 136 -9.25 17.32 -16.89
C ARG A 136 -9.74 16.34 -15.84
N MET A 137 -8.85 15.72 -15.13
CA MET A 137 -9.17 14.73 -14.10
C MET A 137 -9.68 15.38 -12.82
N VAL A 138 -9.10 16.52 -12.46
CA VAL A 138 -9.59 17.35 -11.34
C VAL A 138 -10.97 17.93 -11.70
N GLN A 139 -11.15 18.35 -12.95
CA GLN A 139 -12.43 18.86 -13.43
C GLN A 139 -13.53 17.79 -13.37
N GLN A 140 -13.24 16.56 -13.80
CA GLN A 140 -14.19 15.44 -13.70
C GLN A 140 -14.58 15.09 -12.27
N LEU A 141 -13.66 15.25 -11.32
CA LEU A 141 -13.93 15.08 -9.88
C LEU A 141 -14.85 16.20 -9.35
N LEU A 142 -14.62 17.43 -9.78
CA LEU A 142 -15.41 18.58 -9.34
C LEU A 142 -16.82 18.60 -9.95
N ASP A 143 -16.98 18.09 -11.18
CA ASP A 143 -18.28 18.04 -11.88
C ASP A 143 -19.23 16.97 -11.32
N GLN A 144 -18.74 16.08 -10.44
CA GLN A 144 -19.50 15.01 -9.80
C GLN A 144 -19.89 15.31 -8.33
N TRP A 145 -19.47 16.47 -7.82
CA TRP A 145 -19.82 17.01 -6.49
C TRP A 145 -20.76 18.20 -6.62
#